data_c14e5e3023e9a452aa06af6da6cb8ae8
#
_entry.id   c14e5e3023e9a452aa06af6da6cb8ae8
#
_cell.length_a   1.000
_cell.length_b   1.000
_cell.length_c   1.000
_cell.angle_alpha   90.00
_cell.angle_beta   90.00
_cell.angle_gamma   90.00
#
_symmetry.space_group_name_H-M   'P 1'
#
loop_
_entity.id
_entity.type
_entity.pdbx_description
1 polymer ?
#
loop_
_entity_poly.entity_id
_entity_poly.type
_entity_poly.pdbx_seq_one_letter_code
_entity_poly.pdbx_strand_id
1 'polypeptide(L)'
;MIEYKLSLASSGAVKAPGYEDMLRFGYNKNCGVYRLRVTAADEWKGMKLRVFWHTPEGDPPASLVENGVVEVPAFVTAVSGEGRITFEGSDGIRTITSADMRYRVAANSGTEDGTMPPLGAPAWQQLVGRVEEVGADARKSAEQARNCLLCTSDAADDL
;
A
#
# COMPACT_ATOMS: atom_id res chain seq x y z
N MET A 1 9.29 -5.79 7.69
CA MET A 1 8.73 -4.89 6.68
C MET A 1 9.56 -4.98 5.41
N ILE A 2 8.91 -5.03 4.26
CA ILE A 2 9.59 -5.10 2.97
C ILE A 2 9.96 -3.69 2.53
N GLU A 3 11.23 -3.49 2.21
CA GLU A 3 11.75 -2.18 1.83
C GLU A 3 12.13 -2.15 0.34
N TYR A 4 11.62 -1.16 -0.37
CA TYR A 4 12.02 -0.87 -1.74
C TYR A 4 12.91 0.36 -1.76
N LYS A 5 14.06 0.25 -2.40
CA LYS A 5 15.00 1.36 -2.53
C LYS A 5 14.73 2.11 -3.83
N LEU A 6 14.50 3.40 -3.72
CA LEU A 6 14.29 4.30 -4.85
C LEU A 6 15.35 5.38 -4.87
N SER A 7 15.73 5.80 -6.06
CA SER A 7 16.63 6.95 -6.22
C SER A 7 16.01 8.00 -7.12
N LEU A 8 16.11 9.25 -6.70
CA LEU A 8 15.67 10.42 -7.47
C LEU A 8 16.88 11.08 -8.09
N ALA A 9 16.91 11.15 -9.41
CA ALA A 9 17.98 11.82 -10.13
C ALA A 9 17.74 13.34 -10.18
N SER A 10 18.79 14.09 -10.50
CA SER A 10 18.70 15.55 -10.69
C SER A 10 17.68 15.95 -11.74
N SER A 11 17.52 15.12 -12.76
CA SER A 11 16.52 15.33 -13.82
C SER A 11 15.07 15.05 -13.40
N GLY A 12 14.87 14.49 -12.19
CA GLY A 12 13.56 14.01 -11.76
C GLY A 12 13.28 12.56 -12.09
N ALA A 13 14.18 11.87 -12.78
CA ALA A 13 14.00 10.44 -13.06
C ALA A 13 14.00 9.63 -11.76
N VAL A 14 13.12 8.64 -11.69
CA VAL A 14 13.01 7.74 -10.55
C VAL A 14 13.48 6.35 -10.96
N LYS A 15 14.38 5.78 -10.18
CA LYS A 15 14.90 4.43 -10.42
C LYS A 15 14.71 3.55 -9.19
N ALA A 16 14.31 2.32 -9.43
CA ALA A 16 14.20 1.28 -8.42
C ALA A 16 15.06 0.08 -8.86
N PRO A 17 16.32 0.00 -8.43
CA PRO A 17 17.21 -1.08 -8.85
C PRO A 17 16.61 -2.46 -8.56
N GLY A 18 16.59 -3.32 -9.57
CA GLY A 18 16.01 -4.66 -9.48
C GLY A 18 14.53 -4.75 -9.80
N TYR A 19 13.83 -3.64 -9.95
CA TYR A 19 12.38 -3.61 -10.22
C TYR A 19 12.03 -2.94 -11.55
N GLU A 20 13.04 -2.55 -12.31
CA GLU A 20 12.88 -1.83 -13.57
C GLU A 20 12.02 -0.57 -13.40
N ASP A 21 10.81 -0.58 -13.97
CA ASP A 21 9.90 0.55 -13.94
C ASP A 21 8.61 0.26 -13.17
N MET A 22 8.55 -0.84 -12.43
CA MET A 22 7.33 -1.22 -11.71
C MET A 22 7.62 -1.85 -10.35
N LEU A 23 7.10 -1.23 -9.30
CA LEU A 23 7.10 -1.80 -7.96
C LEU A 23 5.93 -2.76 -7.79
N ARG A 24 6.10 -3.78 -6.98
CA ARG A 24 5.06 -4.76 -6.70
C ARG A 24 4.76 -4.77 -5.21
N PHE A 25 3.55 -4.39 -4.86
CA PHE A 25 3.11 -4.33 -3.46
C PHE A 25 2.25 -5.54 -3.07
N GLY A 26 2.57 -6.70 -3.63
CA GLY A 26 1.90 -7.94 -3.28
C GLY A 26 0.44 -7.97 -3.66
N TYR A 27 -0.38 -8.54 -2.79
CA TYR A 27 -1.82 -8.65 -3.00
C TYR A 27 -2.55 -7.56 -2.25
N ASN A 28 -3.78 -7.27 -2.68
CA ASN A 28 -4.60 -6.24 -2.08
C ASN A 28 -4.90 -6.52 -0.59
N LYS A 29 -5.23 -5.45 0.13
CA LYS A 29 -5.49 -5.45 1.58
C LYS A 29 -4.29 -5.72 2.48
N ASN A 30 -3.07 -5.73 1.96
CA ASN A 30 -1.88 -5.69 2.81
C ASN A 30 -1.77 -4.32 3.49
N CYS A 31 -1.33 -4.31 4.73
CA CYS A 31 -1.19 -3.09 5.51
C CYS A 31 0.05 -3.18 6.39
N GLY A 32 0.84 -2.11 6.41
CA GLY A 32 2.03 -2.06 7.23
C GLY A 32 3.14 -3.01 6.80
N VAL A 33 3.14 -3.45 5.53
CA VAL A 33 4.08 -4.44 5.01
C VAL A 33 5.21 -3.79 4.22
N TYR A 34 4.94 -2.69 3.52
CA TYR A 34 5.87 -2.08 2.56
C TYR A 34 6.29 -0.69 2.98
N ARG A 35 7.55 -0.38 2.73
CA ARG A 35 8.07 0.97 2.86
C ARG A 35 9.02 1.28 1.71
N LEU A 36 9.17 2.56 1.42
CA LEU A 36 10.09 3.06 0.41
C LEU A 36 11.24 3.77 1.11
N ARG A 37 12.46 3.42 0.74
CA ARG A 37 13.65 4.18 1.13
C ARG A 37 14.10 5.00 -0.06
N VAL A 38 14.10 6.31 0.10
CA VAL A 38 14.34 7.24 -0.98
C VAL A 38 15.71 7.90 -0.78
N THR A 39 16.56 7.79 -1.79
CA THR A 39 17.79 8.58 -1.87
C THR A 39 17.62 9.57 -3.01
N ALA A 40 18.16 10.76 -2.86
CA ALA A 40 17.98 11.82 -3.84
C ALA A 40 19.31 12.50 -4.19
N ALA A 41 19.42 12.94 -5.44
CA ALA A 41 20.57 13.69 -5.91
C ALA A 41 20.66 15.07 -5.23
N ASP A 42 21.78 15.75 -5.43
CA ASP A 42 22.10 17.00 -4.73
C ASP A 42 21.07 18.12 -4.92
N GLU A 43 20.40 18.16 -6.06
CA GLU A 43 19.35 19.15 -6.33
C GLU A 43 18.16 19.04 -5.39
N TRP A 44 17.96 17.88 -4.79
CA TRP A 44 16.89 17.61 -3.83
C TRP A 44 17.34 17.88 -2.38
N LYS A 45 18.60 18.22 -2.19
CA LYS A 45 19.20 18.40 -0.86
C LYS A 45 18.56 19.58 -0.13
N GLY A 46 18.21 19.36 1.14
CA GLY A 46 17.56 20.38 1.96
C GLY A 46 16.07 20.55 1.69
N MET A 47 15.49 19.78 0.80
CA MET A 47 14.09 19.83 0.48
C MET A 47 13.28 18.84 1.33
N LYS A 48 12.07 19.22 1.68
CA LYS A 48 11.10 18.29 2.24
C LYS A 48 10.43 17.54 1.10
N LEU A 49 10.43 16.22 1.19
CA LEU A 49 9.87 15.34 0.16
C LEU A 49 8.46 14.90 0.55
N ARG A 50 7.56 14.97 -0.42
CA ARG A 50 6.23 14.40 -0.33
C ARG A 50 6.05 13.37 -1.41
N VAL A 51 5.24 12.34 -1.12
CA VAL A 51 4.88 11.29 -2.06
C VAL A 51 3.42 11.40 -2.38
N PHE A 52 3.12 11.53 -3.66
CA PHE A 52 1.76 11.53 -4.17
C PHE A 52 1.43 10.13 -4.69
N TRP A 53 0.31 9.60 -4.23
CA TRP A 53 -0.15 8.27 -4.59
C TRP A 53 -1.33 8.40 -5.56
N HIS A 54 -1.19 7.81 -6.73
CA HIS A 54 -2.25 7.81 -7.74
C HIS A 54 -2.76 6.39 -7.88
N THR A 55 -3.86 6.08 -7.20
CA THR A 55 -4.47 4.75 -7.24
C THR A 55 -5.52 4.65 -8.32
N PRO A 56 -5.91 3.44 -8.76
CA PRO A 56 -7.00 3.26 -9.72
C PRO A 56 -8.35 3.82 -9.26
N GLU A 57 -8.55 4.00 -7.96
CA GLU A 57 -9.81 4.52 -7.40
C GLU A 57 -9.72 5.97 -6.92
N GLY A 58 -8.61 6.64 -7.17
CA GLY A 58 -8.44 8.04 -6.81
C GLY A 58 -7.11 8.31 -6.14
N ASP A 59 -6.91 9.57 -5.75
CA ASP A 59 -5.65 10.04 -5.19
C ASP A 59 -5.82 10.26 -3.68
N PRO A 60 -5.28 9.37 -2.83
CA PRO A 60 -5.29 9.60 -1.38
C PRO A 60 -4.36 10.78 -1.01
N PRO A 61 -4.45 11.26 0.24
CA PRO A 61 -3.55 12.32 0.70
C PRO A 61 -2.07 11.95 0.53
N ALA A 62 -1.26 12.95 0.21
CA ALA A 62 0.19 12.78 0.07
C ALA A 62 0.82 12.38 1.41
N SER A 63 1.89 11.60 1.33
CA SER A 63 2.67 11.19 2.49
C SER A 63 3.97 11.99 2.57
N LEU A 64 4.38 12.34 3.78
CA LEU A 64 5.66 12.99 4.00
C LEU A 64 6.76 11.94 4.10
N VAL A 65 7.88 12.18 3.42
CA VAL A 65 9.08 11.33 3.55
C VAL A 65 9.90 11.84 4.73
N GLU A 66 10.10 11.01 5.74
CA GLU A 66 10.86 11.35 6.93
C GLU A 66 12.13 10.50 7.02
N ASN A 67 13.29 11.16 7.17
CA ASN A 67 14.58 10.47 7.21
C ASN A 67 14.83 9.54 6.01
N GLY A 68 14.34 9.93 4.85
CA GLY A 68 14.49 9.15 3.63
C GLY A 68 13.57 7.92 3.56
N VAL A 69 12.61 7.78 4.45
CA VAL A 69 11.73 6.62 4.52
C VAL A 69 10.27 7.07 4.52
N VAL A 70 9.43 6.34 3.79
CA VAL A 70 7.98 6.52 3.81
C VAL A 70 7.31 5.15 3.77
N GLU A 71 6.33 4.94 4.62
CA GLU A 71 5.52 3.72 4.57
C GLU A 71 4.46 3.84 3.48
N VAL A 72 4.20 2.73 2.80
CA VAL A 72 3.12 2.69 1.81
C VAL A 72 1.78 2.68 2.56
N PRO A 73 0.93 3.70 2.35
CA PRO A 73 -0.34 3.77 3.08
C PRO A 73 -1.28 2.61 2.75
N ALA A 74 -2.12 2.27 3.69
CA ALA A 74 -3.13 1.23 3.51
C ALA A 74 -4.07 1.53 2.31
N PHE A 75 -4.34 2.79 2.03
CA PHE A 75 -5.16 3.21 0.90
C PHE A 75 -4.59 2.73 -0.44
N VAL A 76 -3.27 2.66 -0.55
CA VAL A 76 -2.57 2.27 -1.79
C VAL A 76 -2.72 0.76 -2.02
N THR A 77 -2.50 -0.02 -0.99
CA THR A 77 -2.54 -1.49 -1.08
C THR A 77 -3.96 -2.05 -0.94
N ALA A 78 -4.92 -1.23 -0.54
CA ALA A 78 -6.32 -1.65 -0.47
C ALA A 78 -6.94 -1.88 -1.85
N VAL A 79 -6.41 -1.23 -2.88
CA VAL A 79 -6.95 -1.26 -4.25
C VAL A 79 -6.02 -2.05 -5.14
N SER A 80 -6.54 -3.10 -5.79
CA SER A 80 -5.78 -3.86 -6.77
C SER A 80 -5.70 -3.12 -8.11
N GLY A 81 -4.64 -3.37 -8.86
CA GLY A 81 -4.40 -2.76 -10.15
C GLY A 81 -3.09 -1.98 -10.19
N GLU A 82 -2.90 -1.21 -11.24
CA GLU A 82 -1.72 -0.36 -11.41
C GLU A 82 -2.01 1.06 -10.93
N GLY A 83 -1.03 1.63 -10.25
CA GLY A 83 -1.03 3.02 -9.87
C GLY A 83 0.31 3.66 -10.14
N ARG A 84 0.46 4.91 -9.73
CA ARG A 84 1.67 5.69 -9.93
C ARG A 84 2.07 6.41 -8.66
N ILE A 85 3.35 6.67 -8.54
CA ILE A 85 3.92 7.40 -7.42
C ILE A 85 4.69 8.58 -8.00
N THR A 86 4.43 9.77 -7.49
CA THR A 86 5.14 10.98 -7.88
C THR A 86 5.76 11.60 -6.64
N PHE A 87 6.99 12.06 -6.73
CA PHE A 87 7.68 12.75 -5.64
C PHE A 87 7.73 14.25 -5.91
N GLU A 88 7.60 15.01 -4.86
CA GLU A 88 7.79 16.47 -4.89
C GLU A 88 8.71 16.86 -3.75
N GLY A 89 9.71 17.66 -4.06
CA GLY A 89 10.57 18.29 -3.06
C GLY A 89 10.37 19.79 -3.06
N SER A 90 10.34 20.38 -1.88
CA SER A 90 10.27 21.84 -1.74
C SER A 90 11.05 22.30 -0.53
N ASP A 91 11.71 23.45 -0.68
CA ASP A 91 12.38 24.16 0.43
C ASP A 91 11.68 25.49 0.78
N GLY A 92 10.49 25.72 0.21
CA GLY A 92 9.75 26.98 0.36
C GLY A 92 10.06 28.01 -0.73
N ILE A 93 11.13 27.85 -1.46
CA ILE A 93 11.56 28.72 -2.56
C ILE A 93 11.57 27.96 -3.87
N ARG A 94 12.18 26.79 -3.86
CA ARG A 94 12.29 25.92 -5.05
C ARG A 94 11.42 24.70 -4.88
N THR A 95 10.88 24.20 -5.99
CA THR A 95 10.10 22.98 -6.04
C THR A 95 10.61 22.11 -7.17
N ILE A 96 10.84 20.83 -6.88
CA ILE A 96 11.22 19.84 -7.89
C ILE A 96 10.18 18.72 -7.86
N THR A 97 9.75 18.29 -9.03
CA THR A 97 8.87 17.14 -9.19
C THR A 97 9.59 16.01 -9.91
N SER A 98 9.24 14.77 -9.58
CA SER A 98 9.80 13.60 -10.23
C SER A 98 8.95 13.12 -11.39
N ALA A 99 9.53 12.22 -12.20
CA ALA A 99 8.75 11.37 -13.07
C ALA A 99 7.90 10.40 -12.26
N ASP A 100 6.91 9.80 -12.91
CA ASP A 100 6.07 8.80 -12.26
C ASP A 100 6.80 7.46 -12.14
N MET A 101 6.67 6.83 -10.98
CA MET A 101 7.06 5.45 -10.77
C MET A 101 5.80 4.59 -10.69
N ARG A 102 5.72 3.57 -11.53
CA ARG A 102 4.55 2.70 -11.54
C ARG A 102 4.64 1.65 -10.45
N TYR A 103 3.50 1.28 -9.91
CA TYR A 103 3.38 0.15 -8.99
C TYR A 103 2.18 -0.71 -9.36
N ARG A 104 2.17 -1.93 -8.88
CA ARG A 104 1.07 -2.87 -9.07
C ARG A 104 0.74 -3.58 -7.77
N VAL A 105 -0.56 -3.68 -7.51
CA VAL A 105 -1.14 -4.49 -6.43
C VAL A 105 -1.96 -5.60 -7.09
N ALA A 106 -1.61 -6.84 -6.84
CA ALA A 106 -2.32 -7.98 -7.42
C ALA A 106 -3.63 -8.22 -6.66
N ALA A 107 -4.62 -8.74 -7.34
CA ALA A 107 -5.86 -9.16 -6.73
C ALA A 107 -5.81 -10.65 -6.40
N ASN A 108 -6.45 -11.04 -5.30
CA ASN A 108 -6.72 -12.44 -4.97
C ASN A 108 -8.24 -12.68 -4.91
N SER A 109 -8.64 -13.91 -4.59
CA SER A 109 -10.07 -14.27 -4.52
C SER A 109 -10.81 -13.64 -3.34
N GLY A 110 -10.09 -13.01 -2.41
CA GLY A 110 -10.66 -12.36 -1.24
C GLY A 110 -10.34 -13.08 0.06
N THR A 111 -10.44 -12.34 1.14
CA THR A 111 -10.16 -12.81 2.49
C THR A 111 -11.36 -12.65 3.42
N GLU A 112 -12.52 -12.38 2.85
CA GLU A 112 -13.76 -12.23 3.62
C GLU A 112 -14.56 -13.53 3.64
N ASP A 113 -15.33 -13.71 4.70
CA ASP A 113 -16.19 -14.86 4.85
C ASP A 113 -17.19 -14.94 3.69
N GLY A 114 -17.25 -16.10 3.07
CA GLY A 114 -18.24 -16.38 2.05
C GLY A 114 -19.55 -16.86 2.63
N THR A 115 -20.58 -16.93 1.77
CA THR A 115 -21.86 -17.52 2.11
C THR A 115 -21.85 -18.98 1.72
N MET A 116 -22.20 -19.86 2.66
CA MET A 116 -22.33 -21.28 2.36
C MET A 116 -23.57 -21.55 1.52
N PRO A 117 -23.48 -22.42 0.52
CA PRO A 117 -24.66 -22.84 -0.21
C PRO A 117 -25.64 -23.62 0.69
N PRO A 118 -26.93 -23.67 0.35
CA PRO A 118 -27.93 -24.41 1.13
C PRO A 118 -27.52 -25.86 1.35
N LEU A 119 -27.77 -26.37 2.56
CA LEU A 119 -27.46 -27.75 2.93
C LEU A 119 -28.49 -28.72 2.31
N GLY A 120 -28.03 -29.55 1.38
CA GLY A 120 -28.87 -30.54 0.72
C GLY A 120 -28.56 -31.99 1.07
N ALA A 121 -27.47 -32.27 1.78
CA ALA A 121 -27.02 -33.62 2.10
C ALA A 121 -26.44 -33.72 3.52
N PRO A 122 -26.59 -34.88 4.20
CA PRO A 122 -26.08 -35.09 5.57
C PRO A 122 -24.58 -34.85 5.70
N ALA A 123 -23.79 -35.12 4.64
CA ALA A 123 -22.35 -34.84 4.64
C ALA A 123 -22.02 -33.34 4.79
N TRP A 124 -22.90 -32.47 4.38
CA TRP A 124 -22.79 -31.03 4.56
C TRP A 124 -22.87 -30.59 6.02
N GLN A 125 -23.72 -31.27 6.81
CA GLN A 125 -23.88 -30.93 8.22
C GLN A 125 -22.59 -31.15 9.03
N GLN A 126 -21.80 -32.16 8.67
CA GLN A 126 -20.49 -32.41 9.26
C GLN A 126 -19.47 -31.34 8.86
N LEU A 127 -19.55 -30.83 7.66
CA LEU A 127 -18.73 -29.74 7.16
C LEU A 127 -19.09 -28.41 7.82
N VAL A 128 -20.35 -28.17 8.13
CA VAL A 128 -20.83 -26.93 8.75
C VAL A 128 -20.20 -26.73 10.13
N GLY A 129 -20.08 -27.78 10.94
CA GLY A 129 -19.39 -27.68 12.24
C GLY A 129 -17.95 -27.24 12.12
N ARG A 130 -17.24 -27.72 11.10
CA ARG A 130 -15.86 -27.28 10.82
C ARG A 130 -15.79 -25.87 10.28
N VAL A 131 -16.73 -25.49 9.45
CA VAL A 131 -16.79 -24.15 8.84
C VAL A 131 -17.09 -23.09 9.89
N GLU A 132 -17.93 -23.38 10.89
CA GLU A 132 -18.18 -22.45 11.98
C GLU A 132 -16.90 -22.15 12.78
N GLU A 133 -16.07 -23.15 13.07
CA GLU A 133 -14.77 -22.95 13.72
C GLU A 133 -13.81 -22.13 12.87
N VAL A 134 -13.71 -22.45 11.57
CA VAL A 134 -12.89 -21.71 10.62
C VAL A 134 -13.42 -20.31 10.39
N GLY A 135 -14.76 -20.15 10.36
CA GLY A 135 -15.40 -18.85 10.20
C GLY A 135 -15.06 -17.87 11.32
N ALA A 136 -14.91 -18.34 12.56
CA ALA A 136 -14.48 -17.49 13.67
C ALA A 136 -13.06 -16.94 13.45
N ASP A 137 -12.13 -17.75 12.95
CA ASP A 137 -10.77 -17.32 12.64
C ASP A 137 -10.74 -16.37 11.45
N ALA A 138 -11.53 -16.62 10.43
CA ALA A 138 -11.63 -15.74 9.28
C ALA A 138 -12.20 -14.36 9.66
N ARG A 139 -13.17 -14.29 10.56
CA ARG A 139 -13.68 -13.02 11.09
C ARG A 139 -12.62 -12.23 11.83
N LYS A 140 -11.80 -12.88 12.65
CA LYS A 140 -10.67 -12.23 13.33
C LYS A 140 -9.69 -11.63 12.31
N SER A 141 -9.39 -12.34 11.24
CA SER A 141 -8.52 -11.85 10.18
C SER A 141 -9.11 -10.63 9.47
N ALA A 142 -10.41 -10.62 9.22
CA ALA A 142 -11.10 -9.49 8.62
C ALA A 142 -11.10 -8.26 9.55
N GLU A 143 -11.30 -8.46 10.85
CA GLU A 143 -11.21 -7.40 11.84
C GLU A 143 -9.80 -6.82 11.93
N GLN A 144 -8.77 -7.65 11.89
CA GLN A 144 -7.39 -7.19 11.86
C GLN A 144 -7.10 -6.35 10.62
N ALA A 145 -7.60 -6.72 9.46
CA ALA A 145 -7.46 -5.95 8.25
C ALA A 145 -8.16 -4.58 8.35
N ARG A 146 -9.35 -4.52 8.93
CA ARG A 146 -10.05 -3.26 9.19
C ARG A 146 -9.31 -2.38 10.18
N ASN A 147 -8.81 -2.96 11.26
CA ASN A 147 -8.02 -2.25 12.26
C ASN A 147 -6.74 -1.68 11.65
N CYS A 148 -6.12 -2.38 10.72
CA CYS A 148 -4.97 -1.90 9.98
C CYS A 148 -5.29 -0.65 9.15
N LEU A 149 -6.44 -0.62 8.47
CA LEU A 149 -6.92 0.56 7.74
C LEU A 149 -7.24 1.72 8.69
N LEU A 150 -7.91 1.44 9.80
CA LEU A 150 -8.26 2.43 10.83
C LEU A 150 -7.01 3.01 11.50
N CYS A 151 -6.01 2.20 11.82
CA CYS A 151 -4.75 2.68 12.38
C CYS A 151 -4.03 3.67 11.44
N THR A 152 -4.07 3.44 10.13
CA THR A 152 -3.50 4.36 9.15
C THR A 152 -4.28 5.68 9.13
N SER A 153 -5.61 5.64 9.21
CA SER A 153 -6.45 6.82 9.28
C SER A 153 -6.26 7.59 10.59
N ASP A 154 -6.19 6.89 11.72
CA ASP A 154 -5.99 7.49 13.04
C ASP A 154 -4.62 8.17 13.13
N ALA A 155 -3.58 7.57 12.58
CA ALA A 155 -2.25 8.18 12.52
C ALA A 155 -2.24 9.47 11.69
N ALA A 156 -3.06 9.58 10.65
CA ALA A 156 -3.23 10.80 9.88
C ALA A 156 -4.01 11.87 10.65
N ASP A 157 -4.99 11.47 11.45
CA ASP A 157 -5.82 12.38 12.27
C ASP A 157 -5.06 12.93 13.49
N ASP A 158 -4.10 12.19 14.03
CA ASP A 158 -3.27 12.62 15.16
C ASP A 158 -2.18 13.65 14.79
N LEU A 159 -2.02 13.91 13.53
CA LEU A 159 -1.09 14.93 13.02
C LEU A 159 -1.78 16.27 12.81
#